data_8dc279fa961567746906d53ed526c19a
#
_entry.id   8dc279fa961567746906d53ed526c19a
#
_cell.length_a   1.000
_cell.length_b   1.000
_cell.length_c   1.000
_cell.angle_alpha   90.00
_cell.angle_beta   90.00
_cell.angle_gamma   90.00
#
_symmetry.space_group_name_H-M   'P 1'
#
loop_
_entity.id
_entity.type
_entity.pdbx_description
1 polymer ?
#
loop_
_entity_poly.entity_id
_entity_poly.type
_entity_poly.pdbx_seq_one_letter_code
_entity_poly.pdbx_strand_id
1 'polypeptide(L)'
;MNCVNHPDVDAPYQCHRCQSAICVDCETKTNGRSICPTCRAHIRQRTAERYEAETRNVNYGGGLFAGVVTAAAGAFLWSQLAVWIDSRLQVGAAVLGGAVGYAVMLGAGEKRGHSLQQIASMTALVGAIFAHLLIFLRTRGVAYAFPEYLVSLSVLDWLFLVLGVACAYWIPHPRSLA
;
A
#
# COMPACT_ATOMS: atom_id res chain seq x y z
N MET A 1 46.22 4.34 0.01
CA MET A 1 45.52 3.52 1.05
C MET A 1 45.08 2.24 0.37
N ASN A 2 45.37 1.07 0.93
CA ASN A 2 45.04 -0.20 0.27
C ASN A 2 43.61 -0.66 0.58
N CYS A 3 43.00 -1.39 -0.39
CA CYS A 3 41.65 -1.91 -0.25
C CYS A 3 41.56 -2.95 0.85
N VAL A 4 40.51 -2.89 1.68
CA VAL A 4 40.29 -3.82 2.79
C VAL A 4 40.15 -5.28 2.36
N ASN A 5 39.65 -5.51 1.12
CA ASN A 5 39.50 -6.87 0.56
C ASN A 5 40.64 -7.26 -0.41
N HIS A 6 41.42 -6.30 -0.90
CA HIS A 6 42.52 -6.50 -1.84
C HIS A 6 43.74 -5.68 -1.37
N PRO A 7 44.55 -6.21 -0.45
CA PRO A 7 45.64 -5.47 0.21
C PRO A 7 46.69 -4.93 -0.76
N ASP A 8 46.80 -5.52 -1.94
CA ASP A 8 47.80 -5.14 -2.97
C ASP A 8 47.26 -4.11 -3.97
N VAL A 9 45.97 -3.69 -3.84
CA VAL A 9 45.33 -2.77 -4.78
C VAL A 9 45.05 -1.44 -4.07
N ASP A 10 45.38 -0.35 -4.76
CA ASP A 10 45.09 0.99 -4.25
C ASP A 10 43.56 1.27 -4.18
N ALA A 11 43.17 1.94 -3.10
CA ALA A 11 41.77 2.19 -2.77
C ALA A 11 41.42 3.69 -2.84
N PRO A 12 40.97 4.18 -4.00
CA PRO A 12 40.61 5.59 -4.17
C PRO A 12 39.31 5.98 -3.48
N TYR A 13 38.48 5.02 -3.08
CA TYR A 13 37.17 5.28 -2.49
C TYR A 13 37.11 4.86 -1.03
N GLN A 14 36.15 5.45 -0.29
CA GLN A 14 35.81 5.05 1.08
C GLN A 14 34.34 4.61 1.16
N CYS A 15 34.10 3.53 1.89
CA CYS A 15 32.73 3.07 2.17
C CYS A 15 31.99 4.09 3.04
N HIS A 16 30.86 4.58 2.57
CA HIS A 16 30.06 5.57 3.33
C HIS A 16 29.59 5.05 4.70
N ARG A 17 29.54 3.74 4.92
CA ARG A 17 28.99 3.14 6.15
C ARG A 17 30.05 2.78 7.17
N CYS A 18 31.12 2.12 6.77
CA CYS A 18 32.18 1.68 7.67
C CYS A 18 33.49 2.46 7.52
N GLN A 19 33.57 3.40 6.57
CA GLN A 19 34.73 4.25 6.25
C GLN A 19 35.97 3.47 5.78
N SER A 20 35.87 2.17 5.55
CA SER A 20 36.95 1.37 5.02
C SER A 20 37.33 1.79 3.60
N ALA A 21 38.62 1.76 3.29
CA ALA A 21 39.12 2.01 1.95
C ALA A 21 38.75 0.87 0.99
N ILE A 22 38.24 1.20 -0.20
CA ILE A 22 37.76 0.25 -1.22
C ILE A 22 38.31 0.60 -2.60
N CYS A 23 38.72 -0.42 -3.36
CA CYS A 23 39.15 -0.28 -4.74
C CYS A 23 37.95 -0.14 -5.69
N VAL A 24 38.22 0.16 -6.95
CA VAL A 24 37.22 0.32 -8.01
C VAL A 24 36.34 -0.94 -8.16
N ASP A 25 36.95 -2.15 -8.07
CA ASP A 25 36.23 -3.43 -8.23
C ASP A 25 35.35 -3.77 -7.02
N CYS A 26 35.67 -3.25 -5.83
CA CYS A 26 34.88 -3.40 -4.62
C CYS A 26 33.82 -2.33 -4.44
N GLU A 27 33.86 -1.26 -5.22
CA GLU A 27 32.87 -0.18 -5.14
C GLU A 27 31.52 -0.65 -5.67
N THR A 28 30.48 -0.51 -4.84
CA THR A 28 29.09 -0.61 -5.31
C THR A 28 28.39 0.70 -4.98
N LYS A 29 27.87 1.37 -6.00
CA LYS A 29 27.08 2.60 -5.84
C LYS A 29 25.63 2.24 -5.48
N THR A 30 25.17 2.71 -4.34
CA THR A 30 23.77 2.61 -3.92
C THR A 30 23.30 4.01 -3.57
N ASN A 31 22.28 4.53 -4.28
CA ASN A 31 21.80 5.91 -4.12
C ASN A 31 22.92 6.97 -4.20
N GLY A 32 23.88 6.80 -5.12
CA GLY A 32 25.01 7.72 -5.31
C GLY A 32 26.12 7.61 -4.24
N ARG A 33 26.05 6.65 -3.30
CA ARG A 33 27.04 6.43 -2.23
C ARG A 33 27.81 5.15 -2.46
N SER A 34 29.13 5.22 -2.25
CA SER A 34 30.02 4.06 -2.38
C SER A 34 29.91 3.16 -1.14
N ILE A 35 29.63 1.87 -1.35
CA ILE A 35 29.45 0.88 -0.28
C ILE A 35 30.34 -0.33 -0.56
N CYS A 36 31.03 -0.84 0.47
CA CYS A 36 31.85 -2.03 0.38
C CYS A 36 31.00 -3.32 0.31
N PRO A 37 31.54 -4.44 -0.23
CA PRO A 37 30.81 -5.71 -0.38
C PRO A 37 30.26 -6.24 0.96
N THR A 38 31.02 -6.12 2.03
CA THR A 38 30.62 -6.56 3.37
C THR A 38 29.41 -5.77 3.89
N CYS A 39 29.44 -4.44 3.80
CA CYS A 39 28.31 -3.60 4.19
C CYS A 39 27.09 -3.85 3.31
N ARG A 40 27.27 -4.12 2.01
CA ARG A 40 26.20 -4.47 1.09
C ARG A 40 25.55 -5.81 1.48
N ALA A 41 26.35 -6.84 1.78
CA ALA A 41 25.85 -8.12 2.24
C ALA A 41 25.01 -7.97 3.53
N HIS A 42 25.51 -7.21 4.49
CA HIS A 42 24.82 -6.94 5.74
C HIS A 42 23.50 -6.16 5.55
N ILE A 43 23.46 -5.20 4.60
CA ILE A 43 22.21 -4.51 4.26
C ILE A 43 21.21 -5.49 3.67
N ARG A 44 21.64 -6.33 2.71
CA ARG A 44 20.79 -7.36 2.10
C ARG A 44 20.23 -8.33 3.12
N GLN A 45 21.06 -8.83 4.03
CA GLN A 45 20.62 -9.73 5.08
C GLN A 45 19.56 -9.08 5.98
N ARG A 46 19.80 -7.87 6.48
CA ARG A 46 18.82 -7.15 7.30
C ARG A 46 17.51 -6.85 6.57
N THR A 47 17.60 -6.56 5.26
CA THR A 47 16.40 -6.35 4.44
C THR A 47 15.59 -7.65 4.29
N ALA A 48 16.28 -8.78 4.06
CA ALA A 48 15.64 -10.09 3.98
C ALA A 48 14.98 -10.49 5.31
N GLU A 49 15.69 -10.32 6.43
CA GLU A 49 15.15 -10.60 7.78
C GLU A 49 13.90 -9.75 8.09
N ARG A 50 13.90 -8.47 7.72
CA ARG A 50 12.74 -7.60 7.87
C ARG A 50 11.57 -8.04 6.98
N TYR A 51 11.84 -8.36 5.72
CA TYR A 51 10.83 -8.86 4.80
C TYR A 51 10.19 -10.15 5.32
N GLU A 52 10.99 -11.11 5.79
CA GLU A 52 10.48 -12.33 6.42
C GLU A 52 9.65 -12.03 7.67
N ALA A 53 10.10 -11.11 8.52
CA ALA A 53 9.34 -10.71 9.71
C ALA A 53 8.01 -10.04 9.38
N GLU A 54 7.95 -9.25 8.29
CA GLU A 54 6.71 -8.58 7.83
C GLU A 54 5.73 -9.56 7.17
N THR A 55 6.22 -10.62 6.51
CA THR A 55 5.40 -11.55 5.71
C THR A 55 5.13 -12.89 6.39
N ARG A 56 5.83 -13.21 7.49
CA ARG A 56 5.67 -14.46 8.22
C ARG A 56 4.48 -14.38 9.20
N ASN A 57 3.72 -15.48 9.30
CA ASN A 57 2.57 -15.63 10.22
C ASN A 57 1.49 -14.54 10.05
N VAL A 58 1.09 -14.28 8.82
CA VAL A 58 0.04 -13.32 8.50
C VAL A 58 -1.33 -13.87 8.85
N ASN A 59 -2.11 -13.15 9.63
CA ASN A 59 -3.51 -13.47 9.88
C ASN A 59 -4.42 -12.94 8.77
N TYR A 60 -4.53 -13.69 7.68
CA TYR A 60 -5.38 -13.30 6.54
C TYR A 60 -6.85 -13.19 6.91
N GLY A 61 -7.35 -14.07 7.78
CA GLY A 61 -8.74 -14.04 8.22
C GLY A 61 -9.06 -12.77 9.00
N GLY A 62 -8.19 -12.40 9.94
CA GLY A 62 -8.32 -11.14 10.69
C GLY A 62 -8.25 -9.92 9.79
N GLY A 63 -7.33 -9.91 8.82
CA GLY A 63 -7.20 -8.84 7.82
C GLY A 63 -8.46 -8.69 6.97
N LEU A 64 -8.97 -9.80 6.41
CA LEU A 64 -10.20 -9.80 5.61
C LEU A 64 -11.41 -9.32 6.43
N PHE A 65 -11.59 -9.85 7.64
CA PHE A 65 -12.69 -9.47 8.52
C PHE A 65 -12.67 -7.96 8.85
N ALA A 66 -11.52 -7.45 9.28
CA ALA A 66 -11.36 -6.03 9.57
C ALA A 66 -11.62 -5.15 8.33
N GLY A 67 -11.13 -5.57 7.16
CA GLY A 67 -11.38 -4.90 5.89
C GLY A 67 -12.87 -4.84 5.53
N VAL A 68 -13.58 -5.96 5.61
CA VAL A 68 -15.02 -6.05 5.30
C VAL A 68 -15.85 -5.20 6.25
N VAL A 69 -15.58 -5.28 7.55
CA VAL A 69 -16.29 -4.46 8.55
C VAL A 69 -16.07 -2.97 8.29
N THR A 70 -14.83 -2.56 8.02
CA THR A 70 -14.50 -1.16 7.74
C THR A 70 -15.12 -0.70 6.41
N ALA A 71 -15.11 -1.55 5.37
CA ALA A 71 -15.73 -1.24 4.08
C ALA A 71 -17.25 -1.05 4.23
N ALA A 72 -17.93 -1.94 4.95
CA ALA A 72 -19.38 -1.85 5.17
C ALA A 72 -19.77 -0.62 6.00
N ALA A 73 -19.08 -0.39 7.12
CA ALA A 73 -19.33 0.76 7.98
C ALA A 73 -19.03 2.09 7.24
N GLY A 74 -17.91 2.15 6.55
CA GLY A 74 -17.51 3.33 5.78
C GLY A 74 -18.45 3.61 4.60
N ALA A 75 -18.88 2.57 3.88
CA ALA A 75 -19.87 2.70 2.81
C ALA A 75 -21.21 3.24 3.32
N PHE A 76 -21.66 2.74 4.47
CA PHE A 76 -22.86 3.21 5.13
C PHE A 76 -22.73 4.69 5.53
N LEU A 77 -21.67 5.06 6.25
CA LEU A 77 -21.42 6.43 6.67
C LEU A 77 -21.30 7.38 5.48
N TRP A 78 -20.57 6.98 4.45
CA TRP A 78 -20.46 7.79 3.25
C TRP A 78 -21.80 7.97 2.55
N SER A 79 -22.61 6.92 2.44
CA SER A 79 -23.93 7.04 1.84
C SER A 79 -24.86 8.01 2.60
N GLN A 80 -24.76 8.05 3.94
CA GLN A 80 -25.49 9.02 4.77
C GLN A 80 -25.04 10.45 4.48
N LEU A 81 -23.72 10.65 4.46
CA LEU A 81 -23.11 11.95 4.27
C LEU A 81 -23.41 12.53 2.88
N ALA A 82 -23.33 11.70 1.84
CA ALA A 82 -23.61 12.08 0.46
C ALA A 82 -25.08 12.54 0.27
N VAL A 83 -26.01 11.86 0.93
CA VAL A 83 -27.45 12.25 0.90
C VAL A 83 -27.71 13.51 1.71
N TRP A 84 -27.03 13.68 2.84
CA TRP A 84 -27.26 14.80 3.76
C TRP A 84 -26.74 16.15 3.24
N ILE A 85 -25.60 16.11 2.53
CA ILE A 85 -24.94 17.33 1.99
C ILE A 85 -25.46 17.65 0.58
N ASP A 86 -26.31 16.79 0.00
CA ASP A 86 -26.79 16.90 -1.39
C ASP A 86 -25.64 17.14 -2.41
N SER A 87 -24.48 16.62 -2.08
CA SER A 87 -23.29 16.71 -2.92
C SER A 87 -22.65 15.34 -3.13
N ARG A 88 -22.16 15.11 -4.33
CA ARG A 88 -21.33 13.94 -4.62
C ARG A 88 -19.97 14.14 -3.97
N LEU A 89 -19.81 13.64 -2.74
CA LEU A 89 -18.53 13.63 -2.00
C LEU A 89 -17.57 12.64 -2.65
N GLN A 90 -16.98 13.04 -3.77
CA GLN A 90 -16.06 12.21 -4.58
C GLN A 90 -14.84 11.76 -3.76
N VAL A 91 -14.36 12.62 -2.85
CA VAL A 91 -13.22 12.32 -1.95
C VAL A 91 -13.50 11.13 -1.02
N GLY A 92 -14.75 10.81 -0.74
CA GLY A 92 -15.14 9.71 0.14
C GLY A 92 -14.57 8.35 -0.28
N ALA A 93 -14.45 8.08 -1.59
CA ALA A 93 -13.87 6.84 -2.10
C ALA A 93 -12.39 6.70 -1.73
N ALA A 94 -11.62 7.78 -1.82
CA ALA A 94 -10.20 7.76 -1.45
C ALA A 94 -10.00 7.55 0.06
N VAL A 95 -10.82 8.23 0.88
CA VAL A 95 -10.79 8.08 2.35
C VAL A 95 -11.19 6.66 2.74
N LEU A 96 -12.25 6.12 2.15
CA LEU A 96 -12.70 4.74 2.38
C LEU A 96 -11.61 3.73 2.03
N GLY A 97 -10.98 3.88 0.85
CA GLY A 97 -9.89 3.01 0.42
C GLY A 97 -8.70 3.02 1.40
N GLY A 98 -8.29 4.20 1.85
CA GLY A 98 -7.25 4.35 2.87
C GLY A 98 -7.63 3.68 4.20
N ALA A 99 -8.84 3.89 4.69
CA ALA A 99 -9.33 3.27 5.92
C ALA A 99 -9.38 1.74 5.83
N VAL A 100 -9.86 1.19 4.71
CA VAL A 100 -9.90 -0.26 4.46
C VAL A 100 -8.50 -0.84 4.40
N GLY A 101 -7.57 -0.22 3.66
CA GLY A 101 -6.19 -0.68 3.58
C GLY A 101 -5.50 -0.73 4.94
N TYR A 102 -5.72 0.29 5.76
CA TYR A 102 -5.20 0.36 7.12
C TYR A 102 -5.83 -0.70 8.04
N ALA A 103 -7.15 -0.89 7.98
CA ALA A 103 -7.87 -1.90 8.75
C ALA A 103 -7.42 -3.33 8.41
N VAL A 104 -7.22 -3.63 7.12
CA VAL A 104 -6.67 -4.93 6.68
C VAL A 104 -5.29 -5.18 7.28
N MET A 105 -4.42 -4.18 7.27
CA MET A 105 -3.08 -4.27 7.86
C MET A 105 -3.15 -4.52 9.38
N LEU A 106 -3.98 -3.78 10.12
CA LEU A 106 -4.17 -3.97 11.55
C LEU A 106 -4.76 -5.35 11.88
N GLY A 107 -5.80 -5.77 11.17
CA GLY A 107 -6.43 -7.08 11.36
C GLY A 107 -5.50 -8.26 11.04
N ALA A 108 -4.51 -8.05 10.17
CA ALA A 108 -3.48 -9.02 9.86
C ALA A 108 -2.34 -9.07 10.91
N GLY A 109 -2.41 -8.26 12.00
CA GLY A 109 -1.37 -8.16 13.01
C GLY A 109 -0.20 -7.26 12.61
N GLU A 110 -0.51 -6.14 11.98
CA GLU A 110 0.45 -5.15 11.44
C GLU A 110 1.42 -5.73 10.39
N LYS A 111 1.03 -6.87 9.81
CA LYS A 111 1.78 -7.53 8.75
C LYS A 111 1.53 -6.87 7.39
N ARG A 112 2.47 -7.11 6.48
CA ARG A 112 2.45 -6.55 5.12
C ARG A 112 2.73 -7.63 4.11
N GLY A 113 2.29 -7.47 2.88
CA GLY A 113 2.55 -8.46 1.84
C GLY A 113 1.60 -8.36 0.67
N HIS A 114 1.98 -8.97 -0.44
CA HIS A 114 1.23 -8.88 -1.70
C HIS A 114 -0.21 -9.41 -1.57
N SER A 115 -0.41 -10.53 -0.86
CA SER A 115 -1.76 -11.07 -0.64
C SER A 115 -2.66 -10.11 0.15
N LEU A 116 -2.09 -9.37 1.14
CA LEU A 116 -2.84 -8.35 1.88
C LEU A 116 -3.19 -7.14 1.01
N GLN A 117 -2.32 -6.76 0.08
CA GLN A 117 -2.60 -5.73 -0.90
C GLN A 117 -3.80 -6.10 -1.78
N GLN A 118 -3.86 -7.34 -2.25
CA GLN A 118 -4.99 -7.85 -3.03
C GLN A 118 -6.28 -7.87 -2.21
N ILE A 119 -6.25 -8.37 -0.98
CA ILE A 119 -7.40 -8.37 -0.07
C ILE A 119 -7.90 -6.95 0.16
N ALA A 120 -7.01 -6.01 0.47
CA ALA A 120 -7.35 -4.61 0.73
C ALA A 120 -7.97 -3.92 -0.49
N SER A 121 -7.36 -4.09 -1.68
CA SER A 121 -7.85 -3.48 -2.92
C SER A 121 -9.22 -4.03 -3.34
N MET A 122 -9.40 -5.35 -3.27
CA MET A 122 -10.70 -5.99 -3.60
C MET A 122 -11.79 -5.59 -2.61
N THR A 123 -11.47 -5.56 -1.31
CA THR A 123 -12.43 -5.15 -0.27
C THR A 123 -12.81 -3.67 -0.40
N ALA A 124 -11.84 -2.80 -0.72
CA ALA A 124 -12.10 -1.39 -0.97
C ALA A 124 -12.97 -1.17 -2.21
N LEU A 125 -12.71 -1.91 -3.29
CA LEU A 125 -13.52 -1.85 -4.51
C LEU A 125 -14.98 -2.26 -4.25
N VAL A 126 -15.18 -3.40 -3.59
CA VAL A 126 -16.52 -3.88 -3.22
C VAL A 126 -17.23 -2.89 -2.29
N GLY A 127 -16.50 -2.33 -1.31
CA GLY A 127 -17.04 -1.31 -0.40
C GLY A 127 -17.47 -0.03 -1.12
N ALA A 128 -16.69 0.43 -2.10
CA ALA A 128 -17.04 1.59 -2.91
C ALA A 128 -18.27 1.34 -3.79
N ILE A 129 -18.35 0.17 -4.45
CA ILE A 129 -19.55 -0.22 -5.22
C ILE A 129 -20.77 -0.30 -4.31
N PHE A 130 -20.63 -0.86 -3.12
CA PHE A 130 -21.70 -0.95 -2.15
C PHE A 130 -22.16 0.43 -1.65
N ALA A 131 -21.24 1.36 -1.43
CA ALA A 131 -21.58 2.75 -1.10
C ALA A 131 -22.41 3.42 -2.22
N HIS A 132 -22.00 3.25 -3.48
CA HIS A 132 -22.76 3.77 -4.63
C HIS A 132 -24.14 3.11 -4.75
N LEU A 133 -24.25 1.82 -4.48
CA LEU A 133 -25.54 1.13 -4.44
C LEU A 133 -26.46 1.72 -3.36
N LEU A 134 -25.96 1.98 -2.17
CA LEU A 134 -26.73 2.59 -1.08
C LEU A 134 -27.20 4.02 -1.45
N ILE A 135 -26.33 4.82 -2.06
CA ILE A 135 -26.69 6.16 -2.56
C ILE A 135 -27.77 6.06 -3.63
N PHE A 136 -27.59 5.15 -4.60
CA PHE A 136 -28.57 4.91 -5.68
C PHE A 136 -29.97 4.54 -5.13
N LEU A 137 -30.04 3.56 -4.23
CA LEU A 137 -31.30 3.11 -3.64
C LEU A 137 -32.05 4.22 -2.88
N ARG A 138 -31.31 5.16 -2.29
CA ARG A 138 -31.88 6.28 -1.55
C ARG A 138 -32.30 7.46 -2.43
N THR A 139 -31.55 7.72 -3.50
CA THR A 139 -31.79 8.91 -4.35
C THR A 139 -32.71 8.64 -5.52
N ARG A 140 -32.65 7.45 -6.11
CA ARG A 140 -33.36 7.10 -7.34
C ARG A 140 -34.43 6.03 -7.15
N GLY A 141 -34.41 5.32 -6.03
CA GLY A 141 -35.30 4.19 -5.78
C GLY A 141 -35.05 3.00 -6.72
N VAL A 142 -35.96 2.03 -6.68
CA VAL A 142 -35.84 0.75 -7.42
C VAL A 142 -36.24 0.89 -8.90
N ALA A 143 -36.70 2.07 -9.33
CA ALA A 143 -37.25 2.29 -10.67
C ALA A 143 -36.21 2.37 -11.81
N TYR A 144 -34.93 2.53 -11.46
CA TYR A 144 -33.85 2.66 -12.43
C TYR A 144 -32.86 1.48 -12.33
N ALA A 145 -32.24 1.13 -13.45
CA ALA A 145 -31.21 0.08 -13.44
C ALA A 145 -29.88 0.61 -12.84
N PHE A 146 -29.33 -0.10 -11.85
CA PHE A 146 -28.05 0.26 -11.22
C PHE A 146 -26.87 0.37 -12.21
N PRO A 147 -26.76 -0.47 -13.27
CA PRO A 147 -25.73 -0.29 -14.28
C PRO A 147 -25.79 1.07 -15.00
N GLU A 148 -26.97 1.58 -15.29
CA GLU A 148 -27.15 2.90 -15.93
C GLU A 148 -26.68 4.03 -15.00
N TYR A 149 -26.92 3.89 -13.69
CA TYR A 149 -26.38 4.81 -12.70
C TYR A 149 -24.85 4.81 -12.70
N LEU A 150 -24.21 3.65 -12.75
CA LEU A 150 -22.74 3.57 -12.80
C LEU A 150 -22.15 4.23 -14.04
N VAL A 151 -22.79 4.07 -15.19
CA VAL A 151 -22.38 4.74 -16.44
C VAL A 151 -22.57 6.26 -16.35
N SER A 152 -23.54 6.73 -15.56
CA SER A 152 -23.80 8.16 -15.35
C SER A 152 -22.81 8.85 -14.38
N LEU A 153 -21.90 8.10 -13.75
CA LEU A 153 -20.87 8.65 -12.89
C LEU A 153 -19.91 9.54 -13.68
N SER A 154 -19.51 10.64 -13.07
CA SER A 154 -18.55 11.56 -13.68
C SER A 154 -17.14 10.94 -13.76
N VAL A 155 -16.30 11.48 -14.64
CA VAL A 155 -14.89 11.08 -14.72
C VAL A 155 -14.17 11.24 -13.38
N LEU A 156 -14.55 12.25 -12.60
CA LEU A 156 -13.99 12.46 -11.26
C LEU A 156 -14.39 11.36 -10.29
N ASP A 157 -15.62 10.84 -10.33
CA ASP A 157 -16.05 9.73 -9.48
C ASP A 157 -15.20 8.48 -9.75
N TRP A 158 -14.95 8.17 -11.02
CA TRP A 158 -14.08 7.07 -11.42
C TRP A 158 -12.62 7.28 -10.98
N LEU A 159 -12.12 8.51 -11.12
CA LEU A 159 -10.76 8.86 -10.70
C LEU A 159 -10.57 8.66 -9.19
N PHE A 160 -11.51 9.12 -8.36
CA PHE A 160 -11.43 8.93 -6.90
C PHE A 160 -11.65 7.48 -6.48
N LEU A 161 -12.45 6.71 -7.23
CA LEU A 161 -12.57 5.26 -7.01
C LEU A 161 -11.24 4.55 -7.25
N VAL A 162 -10.59 4.83 -8.37
CA VAL A 162 -9.26 4.28 -8.69
C VAL A 162 -8.23 4.69 -7.65
N LEU A 163 -8.25 5.96 -7.23
CA LEU A 163 -7.37 6.48 -6.19
C LEU A 163 -7.60 5.74 -4.85
N GLY A 164 -8.85 5.49 -4.49
CA GLY A 164 -9.21 4.75 -3.27
C GLY A 164 -8.66 3.32 -3.30
N VAL A 165 -8.85 2.61 -4.40
CA VAL A 165 -8.30 1.25 -4.59
C VAL A 165 -6.77 1.28 -4.56
N ALA A 166 -6.14 2.28 -5.18
CA ALA A 166 -4.69 2.45 -5.16
C ALA A 166 -4.17 2.72 -3.74
N CYS A 167 -4.83 3.57 -2.96
CA CYS A 167 -4.49 3.81 -1.56
C CYS A 167 -4.61 2.52 -0.72
N ALA A 168 -5.70 1.76 -0.90
CA ALA A 168 -5.90 0.48 -0.22
C ALA A 168 -4.80 -0.53 -0.56
N TYR A 169 -4.39 -0.58 -1.81
CA TYR A 169 -3.30 -1.43 -2.29
C TYR A 169 -1.94 -1.01 -1.70
N TRP A 170 -1.67 0.30 -1.63
CA TRP A 170 -0.35 0.81 -1.24
C TRP A 170 -0.06 0.68 0.26
N ILE A 171 -1.07 0.78 1.12
CA ILE A 171 -0.88 0.77 2.58
C ILE A 171 -0.24 -0.53 3.10
N PRO A 172 -0.68 -1.75 2.70
CA PRO A 172 -0.05 -3.00 3.12
C PRO A 172 1.23 -3.34 2.36
N HIS A 173 1.82 -2.39 1.58
CA HIS A 173 3.06 -2.65 0.83
C HIS A 173 4.23 -2.90 1.79
N PRO A 174 5.07 -3.93 1.55
CA PRO A 174 6.26 -4.19 2.37
C PRO A 174 7.24 -3.02 2.31
N ARG A 175 7.59 -2.45 3.46
CA ARG A 175 8.53 -1.30 3.54
C ARG A 175 9.97 -1.68 3.21
N SER A 176 10.30 -2.95 3.32
CA SER A 176 11.64 -3.47 3.03
C SER A 176 12.00 -3.44 1.54
N LEU A 177 11.02 -3.24 0.65
CA LEU A 177 11.21 -3.16 -0.80
C LEU A 177 11.25 -1.71 -1.33
N ALA A 178 10.97 -0.72 -0.50
CA ALA A 178 11.09 0.71 -0.78
C ALA A 178 12.44 1.28 -0.30
#